data_93c47d3c1b7ca1f4099ec17efa263a1b
#
_entry.id   93c47d3c1b7ca1f4099ec17efa263a1b
#
_cell.length_a   1.000
_cell.length_b   1.000
_cell.length_c   1.000
_cell.angle_alpha   90.00
_cell.angle_beta   90.00
_cell.angle_gamma   90.00
#
_symmetry.space_group_name_H-M   'P 1'
#
loop_
_entity.id
_entity.type
_entity.pdbx_description
1 polymer ?
#
loop_
_entity_poly.entity_id
_entity_poly.type
_entity_poly.pdbx_seq_one_letter_code
_entity_poly.pdbx_strand_id
1 'polypeptide(L)'
;MFERIVDGRTDLVFEFLAQGHPANSADDDGVSLIKWCAYYGDVSAIRFLLANGESLESLGENLGLNGAAFHGHWRLCQFLIESGADVNRPLLDTGETPLHAAVCKANRPTYSLVLKVLLANGANPNCVTKASAETSAFMRDARTKAETPLHRAAAFGTEEAIQLLLDAGAKLDAKDMNGDSPLSWASWHLRPDSILRKLCYGGFAIHPGRQATFDHGVGWGALEASLLGTPHV
;
A
#
# COMPACT_ATOMS: atom_id res chain seq x y z
N MET A 1 18.90 16.08 -22.76
CA MET A 1 19.25 14.91 -21.91
C MET A 1 18.30 14.77 -20.74
N PHE A 2 17.98 15.86 -20.04
CA PHE A 2 17.06 15.83 -18.88
C PHE A 2 15.68 15.23 -19.25
N GLU A 3 15.04 15.65 -20.32
CA GLU A 3 13.76 15.10 -20.82
C GLU A 3 13.79 13.57 -20.94
N ARG A 4 14.90 13.00 -21.40
CA ARG A 4 15.04 11.54 -21.49
C ARG A 4 15.10 10.85 -20.12
N ILE A 5 15.64 11.55 -19.10
CA ILE A 5 15.61 11.05 -17.71
C ILE A 5 14.17 11.08 -17.18
N VAL A 6 13.43 12.14 -17.48
CA VAL A 6 11.99 12.27 -17.19
C VAL A 6 11.20 11.14 -17.84
N ASP A 7 11.57 10.72 -19.05
CA ASP A 7 10.97 9.59 -19.78
C ASP A 7 11.45 8.20 -19.30
N GLY A 8 12.22 8.14 -18.20
CA GLY A 8 12.62 6.88 -17.56
C GLY A 8 14.05 6.41 -17.82
N ARG A 9 14.86 7.17 -18.57
CA ARG A 9 16.27 6.86 -18.80
C ARG A 9 17.14 7.39 -17.67
N THR A 10 16.88 6.89 -16.45
CA THR A 10 17.62 7.27 -15.24
C THR A 10 19.11 6.91 -15.27
N ASP A 11 19.50 5.97 -16.12
CA ASP A 11 20.88 5.65 -16.44
C ASP A 11 21.67 6.86 -16.97
N LEU A 12 21.02 7.82 -17.63
CA LEU A 12 21.65 9.03 -18.14
C LEU A 12 22.05 10.04 -17.05
N VAL A 13 21.63 9.85 -15.81
CA VAL A 13 22.04 10.70 -14.69
C VAL A 13 23.56 10.73 -14.53
N PHE A 14 24.24 9.60 -14.75
CA PHE A 14 25.70 9.51 -14.67
C PHE A 14 26.39 10.39 -15.72
N GLU A 15 25.92 10.35 -16.95
CA GLU A 15 26.44 11.17 -18.03
C GLU A 15 26.07 12.65 -17.86
N PHE A 16 24.87 12.94 -17.38
CA PHE A 16 24.38 14.31 -17.13
C PHE A 16 25.30 15.04 -16.15
N LEU A 17 25.66 14.41 -15.03
CA LEU A 17 26.59 14.98 -14.05
C LEU A 17 28.03 15.05 -14.61
N ALA A 18 28.48 14.06 -15.41
CA ALA A 18 29.78 14.08 -16.05
C ALA A 18 29.96 15.26 -17.05
N GLN A 19 28.87 15.77 -17.60
CA GLN A 19 28.85 16.98 -18.44
C GLN A 19 28.87 18.27 -17.61
N GLY A 20 28.94 18.19 -16.29
CA GLY A 20 29.03 19.34 -15.38
C GLY A 20 27.69 19.89 -14.91
N HIS A 21 26.58 19.20 -15.16
CA HIS A 21 25.29 19.64 -14.63
C HIS A 21 25.18 19.33 -13.15
N PRO A 22 24.54 20.20 -12.34
CA PRO A 22 24.38 20.01 -10.91
C PRO A 22 23.49 18.80 -10.56
N ALA A 23 23.80 18.09 -9.47
CA ALA A 23 23.00 16.95 -8.99
C ALA A 23 21.60 17.35 -8.54
N ASN A 24 21.40 18.60 -8.09
CA ASN A 24 20.12 19.16 -7.66
C ASN A 24 19.33 19.84 -8.81
N SER A 25 19.66 19.54 -10.07
CA SER A 25 18.90 20.04 -11.22
C SER A 25 17.45 19.61 -11.17
N ALA A 26 16.57 20.47 -11.66
CA ALA A 26 15.13 20.23 -11.77
C ALA A 26 14.66 20.49 -13.21
N ASP A 27 13.52 19.92 -13.59
CA ASP A 27 12.83 20.21 -14.84
C ASP A 27 12.08 21.55 -14.78
N ASP A 28 11.39 21.89 -15.89
CA ASP A 28 10.64 23.13 -16.02
C ASP A 28 9.46 23.24 -15.03
N ASP A 29 8.97 22.09 -14.52
CA ASP A 29 7.93 22.00 -13.50
C ASP A 29 8.50 22.03 -12.06
N GLY A 30 9.82 22.12 -11.93
CA GLY A 30 10.52 22.15 -10.64
C GLY A 30 10.70 20.76 -9.98
N VAL A 31 10.49 19.69 -10.73
CA VAL A 31 10.72 18.33 -10.23
C VAL A 31 12.19 17.98 -10.36
N SER A 32 12.84 17.68 -9.22
CA SER A 32 14.27 17.40 -9.16
C SER A 32 14.64 16.03 -9.74
N LEU A 33 15.91 15.90 -10.18
CA LEU A 33 16.46 14.62 -10.68
C LEU A 33 16.25 13.47 -9.73
N ILE A 34 16.47 13.68 -8.43
CA ILE A 34 16.32 12.63 -7.43
C ILE A 34 14.86 12.15 -7.32
N LYS A 35 13.87 13.05 -7.51
CA LYS A 35 12.46 12.67 -7.54
C LYS A 35 12.13 11.80 -8.74
N TRP A 36 12.67 12.11 -9.91
CA TRP A 36 12.51 11.25 -11.10
C TRP A 36 13.17 9.89 -10.91
N CYS A 37 14.37 9.83 -10.33
CA CYS A 37 15.01 8.57 -9.99
C CYS A 37 14.18 7.75 -9.00
N ALA A 38 13.56 8.40 -8.01
CA ALA A 38 12.68 7.75 -7.05
C ALA A 38 11.36 7.27 -7.69
N TYR A 39 10.79 8.04 -8.61
CA TYR A 39 9.60 7.66 -9.37
C TYR A 39 9.81 6.36 -10.15
N TYR A 40 11.02 6.16 -10.72
CA TYR A 40 11.39 4.95 -11.43
C TYR A 40 12.04 3.88 -10.54
N GLY A 41 12.31 4.18 -9.27
CA GLY A 41 12.88 3.24 -8.29
C GLY A 41 14.36 2.95 -8.48
N ASP A 42 15.10 3.85 -9.14
CA ASP A 42 16.54 3.69 -9.40
C ASP A 42 17.40 4.12 -8.20
N VAL A 43 17.64 3.17 -7.31
CA VAL A 43 18.48 3.38 -6.13
C VAL A 43 19.94 3.70 -6.51
N SER A 44 20.44 3.19 -7.64
CA SER A 44 21.82 3.44 -8.08
C SER A 44 22.00 4.89 -8.48
N ALA A 45 21.09 5.43 -9.27
CA ALA A 45 21.08 6.85 -9.65
C ALA A 45 20.92 7.75 -8.42
N ILE A 46 20.02 7.41 -7.48
CA ILE A 46 19.83 8.16 -6.23
C ILE A 46 21.14 8.20 -5.43
N ARG A 47 21.79 7.06 -5.19
CA ARG A 47 23.08 7.00 -4.47
C ARG A 47 24.16 7.85 -5.14
N PHE A 48 24.19 7.85 -6.48
CA PHE A 48 25.12 8.66 -7.23
C PHE A 48 24.86 10.16 -7.08
N LEU A 49 23.58 10.59 -7.14
CA LEU A 49 23.19 11.98 -6.88
C LEU A 49 23.61 12.43 -5.48
N LEU A 50 23.36 11.59 -4.45
CA LEU A 50 23.76 11.89 -3.07
C LEU A 50 25.28 12.04 -2.93
N ALA A 51 26.08 11.20 -3.59
CA ALA A 51 27.53 11.29 -3.61
C ALA A 51 28.04 12.58 -4.28
N ASN A 52 27.20 13.23 -5.09
CA ASN A 52 27.50 14.48 -5.80
C ASN A 52 26.77 15.70 -5.20
N GLY A 53 26.34 15.63 -3.94
CA GLY A 53 25.86 16.78 -3.17
C GLY A 53 24.33 16.98 -3.18
N GLU A 54 23.55 16.03 -3.71
CA GLU A 54 22.10 16.03 -3.54
C GLU A 54 21.73 15.55 -2.13
N SER A 55 20.52 15.88 -1.65
CA SER A 55 20.01 15.46 -0.35
C SER A 55 18.78 14.55 -0.49
N LEU A 56 18.66 13.54 0.39
CA LEU A 56 17.44 12.72 0.49
C LEU A 56 16.21 13.54 0.90
N GLU A 57 16.42 14.65 1.62
CA GLU A 57 15.33 15.54 2.02
C GLU A 57 14.58 16.14 0.80
N SER A 58 15.27 16.25 -0.35
CA SER A 58 14.66 16.67 -1.61
C SER A 58 13.55 15.73 -2.11
N LEU A 59 13.48 14.50 -1.62
CA LEU A 59 12.36 13.56 -1.88
C LEU A 59 11.07 13.99 -1.17
N GLY A 60 11.16 14.88 -0.18
CA GLY A 60 10.02 15.40 0.56
C GLY A 60 9.67 14.60 1.80
N GLU A 61 8.38 14.61 2.16
CA GLU A 61 7.90 14.02 3.40
C GLU A 61 8.27 12.53 3.50
N ASN A 62 8.80 12.16 4.66
CA ASN A 62 9.22 10.78 4.97
C ASN A 62 10.16 10.19 3.91
N LEU A 63 11.04 11.00 3.34
CA LEU A 63 11.97 10.65 2.26
C LEU A 63 11.25 10.00 1.04
N GLY A 64 9.97 10.27 0.83
CA GLY A 64 9.20 9.71 -0.28
C GLY A 64 8.80 8.24 -0.12
N LEU A 65 8.89 7.64 1.07
CA LEU A 65 8.64 6.21 1.30
C LEU A 65 7.23 5.78 0.87
N ASN A 66 6.19 6.60 1.11
CA ASN A 66 4.82 6.30 0.66
C ASN A 66 4.74 6.18 -0.87
N GLY A 67 5.41 7.07 -1.59
CA GLY A 67 5.51 7.03 -3.06
C GLY A 67 6.23 5.78 -3.56
N ALA A 68 7.37 5.43 -2.96
CA ALA A 68 8.13 4.24 -3.29
C ALA A 68 7.29 2.95 -3.07
N ALA A 69 6.53 2.89 -1.97
CA ALA A 69 5.62 1.79 -1.67
C ALA A 69 4.46 1.73 -2.68
N PHE A 70 3.87 2.87 -3.04
CA PHE A 70 2.79 2.98 -4.02
C PHE A 70 3.20 2.53 -5.42
N HIS A 71 4.46 2.81 -5.83
CA HIS A 71 4.99 2.36 -7.12
C HIS A 71 5.54 0.93 -7.11
N GLY A 72 5.63 0.27 -5.95
CA GLY A 72 6.08 -1.11 -5.84
C GLY A 72 7.61 -1.27 -5.84
N HIS A 73 8.35 -0.22 -5.52
CA HIS A 73 9.81 -0.17 -5.56
C HIS A 73 10.43 -0.68 -4.25
N TRP A 74 10.38 -1.99 -4.01
CA TRP A 74 10.81 -2.59 -2.76
C TRP A 74 12.28 -2.31 -2.39
N ARG A 75 13.20 -2.26 -3.38
CA ARG A 75 14.61 -1.90 -3.12
C ARG A 75 14.75 -0.45 -2.68
N LEU A 76 13.95 0.44 -3.26
CA LEU A 76 13.93 1.83 -2.84
C LEU A 76 13.32 1.97 -1.43
N CYS A 77 12.24 1.25 -1.14
CA CYS A 77 11.68 1.23 0.22
C CYS A 77 12.72 0.78 1.25
N GLN A 78 13.45 -0.30 0.98
CA GLN A 78 14.52 -0.78 1.86
C GLN A 78 15.59 0.29 2.06
N PHE A 79 16.07 0.89 0.98
CA PHE A 79 17.08 1.95 1.03
C PHE A 79 16.63 3.17 1.83
N LEU A 80 15.39 3.63 1.64
CA LEU A 80 14.85 4.79 2.36
C LEU A 80 14.68 4.52 3.85
N ILE A 81 14.22 3.32 4.23
CA ILE A 81 14.10 2.90 5.64
C ILE A 81 15.49 2.84 6.30
N GLU A 82 16.47 2.25 5.64
CA GLU A 82 17.87 2.23 6.11
C GLU A 82 18.46 3.64 6.23
N SER A 83 17.94 4.60 5.46
CA SER A 83 18.31 6.00 5.50
C SER A 83 17.52 6.85 6.51
N GLY A 84 16.63 6.23 7.30
CA GLY A 84 15.90 6.88 8.39
C GLY A 84 14.44 7.22 8.10
N ALA A 85 13.86 6.76 6.99
CA ALA A 85 12.41 6.89 6.77
C ALA A 85 11.64 6.08 7.81
N ASP A 86 10.58 6.67 8.37
CA ASP A 86 9.72 6.00 9.34
C ASP A 86 8.65 5.17 8.60
N VAL A 87 8.71 3.85 8.80
CA VAL A 87 7.81 2.87 8.18
C VAL A 87 6.34 3.03 8.61
N ASN A 88 6.10 3.71 9.72
CA ASN A 88 4.77 3.93 10.28
C ASN A 88 4.26 5.37 10.14
N ARG A 89 5.05 6.28 9.54
CA ARG A 89 4.66 7.67 9.41
C ARG A 89 3.46 7.82 8.47
N PRO A 90 2.31 8.32 8.98
CA PRO A 90 1.14 8.55 8.15
C PRO A 90 1.30 9.85 7.35
N LEU A 91 0.69 9.93 6.18
CA LEU A 91 0.49 11.19 5.47
C LEU A 91 -0.40 12.12 6.29
N LEU A 92 -0.06 13.41 6.33
CA LEU A 92 -0.74 14.38 7.19
C LEU A 92 -2.19 14.64 6.79
N ASP A 93 -2.51 14.53 5.52
CA ASP A 93 -3.85 14.76 4.97
C ASP A 93 -4.76 13.54 5.11
N THR A 94 -4.32 12.37 4.69
CA THR A 94 -5.14 11.17 4.57
C THR A 94 -4.96 10.17 5.73
N GLY A 95 -3.86 10.27 6.48
CA GLY A 95 -3.49 9.26 7.48
C GLY A 95 -2.96 7.95 6.88
N GLU A 96 -2.75 7.90 5.56
CA GLU A 96 -2.23 6.72 4.87
C GLU A 96 -0.77 6.47 5.24
N THR A 97 -0.45 5.25 5.65
CA THR A 97 0.93 4.80 5.90
C THR A 97 1.51 4.13 4.66
N PRO A 98 2.84 3.87 4.60
CA PRO A 98 3.43 3.08 3.52
C PRO A 98 2.76 1.72 3.28
N LEU A 99 2.23 1.05 4.33
CA LEU A 99 1.45 -0.18 4.14
C LEU A 99 0.15 0.05 3.38
N HIS A 100 -0.58 1.15 3.65
CA HIS A 100 -1.77 1.51 2.88
C HIS A 100 -1.41 1.74 1.40
N ALA A 101 -0.32 2.45 1.13
CA ALA A 101 0.15 2.71 -0.22
C ALA A 101 0.52 1.42 -0.98
N ALA A 102 1.14 0.45 -0.29
CA ALA A 102 1.55 -0.83 -0.88
C ALA A 102 0.39 -1.74 -1.31
N VAL A 103 -0.84 -1.51 -0.82
CA VAL A 103 -2.03 -2.34 -1.14
C VAL A 103 -3.09 -1.59 -1.94
N CYS A 104 -2.74 -0.47 -2.56
CA CYS A 104 -3.67 0.33 -3.36
C CYS A 104 -3.92 -0.19 -4.77
N LYS A 105 -3.08 -1.07 -5.30
CA LYS A 105 -3.14 -1.55 -6.69
C LYS A 105 -3.33 -3.06 -6.73
N ALA A 106 -4.22 -3.50 -7.64
CA ALA A 106 -4.54 -4.91 -7.80
C ALA A 106 -3.40 -5.70 -8.47
N ASN A 107 -3.26 -6.96 -8.04
CA ASN A 107 -2.56 -8.03 -8.77
C ASN A 107 -1.14 -7.75 -9.30
N ARG A 108 -0.28 -7.14 -8.49
CA ARG A 108 1.13 -6.99 -8.87
C ARG A 108 2.05 -7.75 -7.90
N PRO A 109 2.78 -8.77 -8.36
CA PRO A 109 3.67 -9.57 -7.51
C PRO A 109 4.73 -8.76 -6.76
N THR A 110 5.18 -7.64 -7.33
CA THR A 110 6.16 -6.74 -6.70
C THR A 110 5.70 -6.17 -5.37
N TYR A 111 4.39 -6.02 -5.16
CA TYR A 111 3.85 -5.51 -3.90
C TYR A 111 4.03 -6.47 -2.72
N SER A 112 4.05 -7.78 -2.95
CA SER A 112 4.41 -8.73 -1.90
C SER A 112 5.82 -8.49 -1.36
N LEU A 113 6.77 -8.07 -2.21
CA LEU A 113 8.12 -7.72 -1.77
C LEU A 113 8.14 -6.41 -0.97
N VAL A 114 7.35 -5.41 -1.38
CA VAL A 114 7.19 -4.17 -0.61
C VAL A 114 6.61 -4.46 0.75
N LEU A 115 5.53 -5.26 0.84
CA LEU A 115 4.93 -5.66 2.11
C LEU A 115 5.93 -6.38 3.01
N LYS A 116 6.71 -7.33 2.47
CA LYS A 116 7.75 -8.04 3.21
C LYS A 116 8.78 -7.06 3.79
N VAL A 117 9.26 -6.10 3.00
CA VAL A 117 10.21 -5.07 3.47
C VAL A 117 9.59 -4.22 4.57
N LEU A 118 8.39 -3.69 4.37
CA LEU A 118 7.74 -2.82 5.36
C LEU A 118 7.48 -3.57 6.67
N LEU A 119 6.89 -4.77 6.60
CA LEU A 119 6.56 -5.59 7.77
C LEU A 119 7.82 -6.06 8.52
N ALA A 120 8.88 -6.46 7.81
CA ALA A 120 10.16 -6.82 8.43
C ALA A 120 10.82 -5.65 9.18
N ASN A 121 10.51 -4.41 8.81
CA ASN A 121 10.99 -3.20 9.48
C ASN A 121 9.97 -2.63 10.48
N GLY A 122 8.98 -3.40 10.92
CA GLY A 122 8.07 -3.05 12.00
C GLY A 122 6.87 -2.20 11.57
N ALA A 123 6.44 -2.26 10.32
CA ALA A 123 5.20 -1.62 9.91
C ALA A 123 4.00 -2.20 10.65
N ASN A 124 3.16 -1.32 11.22
CA ASN A 124 1.98 -1.72 11.96
C ASN A 124 0.79 -1.99 11.00
N PRO A 125 0.31 -3.25 10.88
CA PRO A 125 -0.76 -3.60 9.96
C PRO A 125 -2.14 -3.12 10.42
N ASN A 126 -2.25 -2.53 11.61
CA ASN A 126 -3.48 -2.07 12.20
C ASN A 126 -3.62 -0.52 12.23
N CYS A 127 -2.73 0.21 11.57
CA CYS A 127 -2.92 1.64 11.36
C CYS A 127 -4.22 1.89 10.59
N VAL A 128 -4.89 3.00 10.89
CA VAL A 128 -6.11 3.41 10.20
C VAL A 128 -5.89 4.74 9.49
N THR A 129 -6.55 4.93 8.35
CA THR A 129 -6.59 6.22 7.65
C THR A 129 -7.48 7.22 8.40
N LYS A 130 -7.41 8.50 8.05
CA LYS A 130 -8.42 9.46 8.48
C LYS A 130 -9.74 9.19 7.76
N ALA A 131 -10.86 9.45 8.41
CA ALA A 131 -12.16 9.31 7.77
C ALA A 131 -12.43 10.46 6.78
N SER A 132 -12.98 10.12 5.62
CA SER A 132 -13.49 11.06 4.61
C SER A 132 -12.45 12.03 4.02
N ALA A 133 -11.16 11.75 4.13
CA ALA A 133 -10.12 12.52 3.47
C ALA A 133 -10.05 12.14 1.97
N GLU A 134 -9.85 13.12 1.11
CA GLU A 134 -9.63 12.86 -0.32
C GLU A 134 -8.28 12.15 -0.51
N THR A 135 -8.27 11.09 -1.29
CA THR A 135 -7.06 10.34 -1.61
C THR A 135 -6.97 10.08 -3.11
N SER A 136 -5.78 10.24 -3.66
CA SER A 136 -5.47 9.89 -5.04
C SER A 136 -5.00 8.43 -5.19
N ALA A 137 -4.90 7.69 -4.09
CA ALA A 137 -4.26 6.39 -4.06
C ALA A 137 -5.07 5.29 -4.75
N PHE A 138 -6.40 5.37 -4.74
CA PHE A 138 -7.27 4.33 -5.30
C PHE A 138 -7.86 4.66 -6.65
N MET A 139 -8.67 5.68 -6.68
CA MET A 139 -9.43 6.12 -7.84
C MET A 139 -9.68 7.62 -7.72
N ARG A 140 -9.98 8.23 -8.85
CA ARG A 140 -10.48 9.60 -8.90
C ARG A 140 -11.67 9.74 -7.97
N ASP A 141 -11.67 10.77 -7.14
CA ASP A 141 -12.74 11.10 -6.20
C ASP A 141 -12.97 10.08 -5.05
N ALA A 142 -12.02 9.17 -4.82
CA ALA A 142 -12.08 8.28 -3.69
C ALA A 142 -11.76 9.01 -2.38
N ARG A 143 -12.44 8.60 -1.30
CA ARG A 143 -12.21 9.08 0.05
C ARG A 143 -11.82 7.93 0.96
N THR A 144 -10.92 8.21 1.89
CA THR A 144 -10.54 7.28 2.94
C THR A 144 -11.70 7.05 3.92
N LYS A 145 -11.77 5.85 4.49
CA LYS A 145 -12.90 5.40 5.33
C LYS A 145 -12.48 4.98 6.73
N ALA A 146 -11.36 5.48 7.26
CA ALA A 146 -10.73 4.96 8.47
C ALA A 146 -10.40 3.46 8.36
N GLU A 147 -10.10 3.01 7.16
CA GLU A 147 -9.76 1.63 6.85
C GLU A 147 -8.33 1.29 7.25
N THR A 148 -8.06 0.00 7.48
CA THR A 148 -6.72 -0.56 7.68
C THR A 148 -6.13 -1.05 6.36
N PRO A 149 -4.80 -1.32 6.28
CA PRO A 149 -4.20 -1.99 5.12
C PRO A 149 -4.89 -3.29 4.74
N LEU A 150 -5.42 -4.06 5.73
CA LEU A 150 -6.13 -5.32 5.45
C LEU A 150 -7.46 -5.10 4.72
N HIS A 151 -8.20 -4.01 4.97
CA HIS A 151 -9.39 -3.68 4.18
C HIS A 151 -9.04 -3.49 2.69
N ARG A 152 -7.98 -2.73 2.41
CA ARG A 152 -7.51 -2.51 1.04
C ARG A 152 -7.03 -3.81 0.37
N ALA A 153 -6.24 -4.60 1.09
CA ALA A 153 -5.76 -5.88 0.59
C ALA A 153 -6.93 -6.86 0.32
N ALA A 154 -7.96 -6.84 1.16
CA ALA A 154 -9.17 -7.63 0.99
C ALA A 154 -9.90 -7.25 -0.31
N ALA A 155 -10.01 -5.97 -0.62
CA ALA A 155 -10.65 -5.48 -1.84
C ALA A 155 -9.83 -5.72 -3.11
N PHE A 156 -8.51 -5.51 -3.06
CA PHE A 156 -7.67 -5.42 -4.28
C PHE A 156 -6.41 -6.28 -4.25
N GLY A 157 -5.96 -6.73 -3.08
CA GLY A 157 -4.69 -7.44 -2.90
C GLY A 157 -4.71 -8.89 -3.39
N THR A 158 -3.55 -9.50 -3.39
CA THR A 158 -3.38 -10.95 -3.62
C THR A 158 -3.63 -11.73 -2.33
N GLU A 159 -3.86 -13.04 -2.44
CA GLU A 159 -3.93 -13.92 -1.26
C GLU A 159 -2.63 -13.89 -0.45
N GLU A 160 -1.47 -13.75 -1.12
CA GLU A 160 -0.18 -13.60 -0.46
C GLU A 160 -0.13 -12.29 0.36
N ALA A 161 -0.59 -11.17 -0.21
CA ALA A 161 -0.62 -9.89 0.49
C ALA A 161 -1.51 -9.95 1.76
N ILE A 162 -2.68 -10.58 1.65
CA ILE A 162 -3.58 -10.80 2.78
C ILE A 162 -2.89 -11.65 3.83
N GLN A 163 -2.25 -12.77 3.43
CA GLN A 163 -1.56 -13.66 4.35
C GLN A 163 -0.42 -12.95 5.09
N LEU A 164 0.41 -12.18 4.38
CA LEU A 164 1.49 -11.39 4.98
C LEU A 164 0.99 -10.42 6.06
N LEU A 165 -0.13 -9.75 5.79
CA LEU A 165 -0.74 -8.85 6.78
C LEU A 165 -1.30 -9.61 7.99
N LEU A 166 -1.94 -10.76 7.78
CA LEU A 166 -2.46 -11.62 8.86
C LEU A 166 -1.33 -12.18 9.72
N ASP A 167 -0.25 -12.66 9.11
CA ASP A 167 0.93 -13.17 9.81
C ASP A 167 1.62 -12.07 10.64
N ALA A 168 1.49 -10.82 10.21
CA ALA A 168 1.96 -9.65 10.96
C ALA A 168 0.97 -9.16 12.04
N GLY A 169 -0.16 -9.84 12.24
CA GLY A 169 -1.14 -9.50 13.27
C GLY A 169 -2.20 -8.48 12.85
N ALA A 170 -2.53 -8.40 11.56
CA ALA A 170 -3.68 -7.62 11.11
C ALA A 170 -4.98 -8.19 11.68
N LYS A 171 -5.85 -7.32 12.18
CA LYS A 171 -7.11 -7.70 12.80
C LYS A 171 -8.19 -7.95 11.74
N LEU A 172 -8.72 -9.17 11.72
CA LEU A 172 -9.81 -9.57 10.83
C LEU A 172 -11.13 -8.84 11.13
N ASP A 173 -11.36 -8.51 12.38
CA ASP A 173 -12.55 -7.85 12.92
C ASP A 173 -12.46 -6.32 12.94
N ALA A 174 -11.39 -5.74 12.40
CA ALA A 174 -11.26 -4.30 12.29
C ALA A 174 -12.45 -3.71 11.53
N LYS A 175 -12.90 -2.53 11.94
CA LYS A 175 -14.04 -1.83 11.32
C LYS A 175 -13.58 -0.51 10.73
N ASP A 176 -14.09 -0.21 9.54
CA ASP A 176 -13.98 1.11 8.95
C ASP A 176 -15.02 2.09 9.55
N MET A 177 -15.08 3.31 9.07
CA MET A 177 -16.03 4.33 9.55
C MET A 177 -17.50 3.97 9.36
N ASN A 178 -17.81 3.04 8.45
CA ASN A 178 -19.17 2.57 8.19
C ASN A 178 -19.51 1.30 8.99
N GLY A 179 -18.56 0.75 9.75
CA GLY A 179 -18.69 -0.52 10.44
C GLY A 179 -18.37 -1.74 9.58
N ASP A 180 -17.85 -1.55 8.37
CA ASP A 180 -17.47 -2.63 7.48
C ASP A 180 -16.13 -3.25 7.88
N SER A 181 -16.04 -4.58 7.74
CA SER A 181 -14.81 -5.35 7.99
C SER A 181 -14.04 -5.60 6.69
N PRO A 182 -12.79 -6.09 6.77
CA PRO A 182 -12.08 -6.58 5.59
C PRO A 182 -12.87 -7.62 4.79
N LEU A 183 -13.63 -8.50 5.47
CA LEU A 183 -14.52 -9.46 4.80
C LEU A 183 -15.64 -8.74 4.04
N SER A 184 -16.29 -7.71 4.63
CA SER A 184 -17.30 -6.90 3.92
C SER A 184 -16.72 -6.28 2.66
N TRP A 185 -15.52 -5.69 2.75
CA TRP A 185 -14.83 -5.12 1.57
C TRP A 185 -14.54 -6.17 0.50
N ALA A 186 -14.07 -7.36 0.88
CA ALA A 186 -13.86 -8.45 -0.07
C ALA A 186 -15.16 -8.87 -0.77
N SER A 187 -16.27 -8.99 -0.02
CA SER A 187 -17.60 -9.31 -0.58
C SER A 187 -18.08 -8.24 -1.55
N TRP A 188 -17.98 -6.97 -1.19
CA TRP A 188 -18.34 -5.84 -2.05
C TRP A 188 -17.58 -5.82 -3.37
N HIS A 189 -16.33 -6.27 -3.35
CA HIS A 189 -15.46 -6.33 -4.53
C HIS A 189 -15.52 -7.69 -5.23
N LEU A 190 -16.50 -8.56 -4.91
CA LEU A 190 -16.72 -9.87 -5.53
C LEU A 190 -15.43 -10.71 -5.59
N ARG A 191 -14.70 -10.74 -4.46
CA ARG A 191 -13.45 -11.49 -4.37
C ARG A 191 -13.70 -12.99 -4.37
N PRO A 192 -12.73 -13.80 -4.83
CA PRO A 192 -12.86 -15.25 -4.84
C PRO A 192 -13.14 -15.84 -3.45
N ASP A 193 -13.84 -16.98 -3.44
CA ASP A 193 -14.19 -17.74 -2.23
C ASP A 193 -12.97 -18.03 -1.34
N SER A 194 -11.81 -18.32 -1.91
CA SER A 194 -10.57 -18.53 -1.16
C SER A 194 -10.17 -17.32 -0.30
N ILE A 195 -10.38 -16.10 -0.79
CA ILE A 195 -10.14 -14.87 -0.05
C ILE A 195 -11.21 -14.66 1.02
N LEU A 196 -12.48 -14.85 0.68
CA LEU A 196 -13.59 -14.70 1.64
C LEU A 196 -13.41 -15.64 2.83
N ARG A 197 -13.06 -16.92 2.58
CA ARG A 197 -12.77 -17.90 3.64
C ARG A 197 -11.61 -17.50 4.52
N LYS A 198 -10.55 -16.95 3.94
CA LYS A 198 -9.37 -16.49 4.66
C LYS A 198 -9.67 -15.31 5.59
N LEU A 199 -10.64 -14.48 5.24
CA LEU A 199 -11.04 -13.29 5.99
C LEU A 199 -12.18 -13.55 6.99
N CYS A 200 -12.76 -14.74 7.01
CA CYS A 200 -13.77 -15.12 8.01
C CYS A 200 -13.21 -15.08 9.43
N TYR A 201 -13.99 -14.56 10.37
CA TYR A 201 -13.62 -14.44 11.78
C TYR A 201 -14.81 -14.76 12.70
N GLY A 202 -14.55 -14.83 13.99
CA GLY A 202 -15.57 -15.18 14.98
C GLY A 202 -16.00 -16.66 14.88
N GLY A 203 -17.23 -16.95 15.19
CA GLY A 203 -17.79 -18.30 15.13
C GLY A 203 -18.28 -18.71 13.74
N PHE A 204 -17.98 -17.94 12.70
CA PHE A 204 -18.42 -18.28 11.34
C PHE A 204 -17.76 -19.57 10.86
N ALA A 205 -18.55 -20.59 10.65
CA ALA A 205 -18.11 -21.84 10.09
C ALA A 205 -18.98 -22.17 8.87
N ILE A 206 -18.34 -22.36 7.72
CA ILE A 206 -18.96 -22.85 6.51
C ILE A 206 -19.18 -24.36 6.65
N HIS A 207 -20.09 -24.73 7.55
CA HIS A 207 -20.45 -26.13 7.75
C HIS A 207 -21.98 -26.30 7.75
N PRO A 208 -22.50 -27.29 7.01
CA PRO A 208 -23.88 -27.69 7.16
C PRO A 208 -24.20 -27.96 8.64
N GLY A 209 -25.24 -27.36 9.16
CA GLY A 209 -25.70 -27.55 10.52
C GLY A 209 -25.04 -26.70 11.60
N ARG A 210 -24.12 -25.79 11.25
CA ARG A 210 -23.68 -24.74 12.18
C ARG A 210 -24.38 -23.42 11.89
N GLN A 211 -24.90 -22.83 12.93
CA GLN A 211 -25.47 -21.49 12.87
C GLN A 211 -24.34 -20.52 12.50
N ALA A 212 -24.49 -19.80 11.39
CA ALA A 212 -23.63 -18.71 11.07
C ALA A 212 -23.86 -17.61 12.13
N THR A 213 -22.83 -17.22 12.82
CA THR A 213 -22.92 -16.06 13.69
C THR A 213 -22.80 -14.82 12.81
N PHE A 214 -23.83 -14.03 12.80
CA PHE A 214 -23.93 -12.81 11.99
C PHE A 214 -23.28 -11.60 12.64
N ASP A 215 -22.27 -11.82 13.47
CA ASP A 215 -21.52 -10.76 14.17
C ASP A 215 -20.64 -9.92 13.25
N HIS A 216 -20.75 -10.13 11.94
CA HIS A 216 -19.96 -9.41 10.94
C HIS A 216 -20.49 -8.00 10.64
N GLY A 217 -21.39 -7.48 11.47
CA GLY A 217 -21.97 -6.17 11.24
C GLY A 217 -22.70 -6.08 9.89
N VAL A 218 -23.90 -5.64 9.94
CA VAL A 218 -24.73 -5.19 8.80
C VAL A 218 -25.03 -6.19 7.69
N GLY A 219 -26.02 -7.02 7.91
CA GLY A 219 -26.98 -7.40 6.86
C GLY A 219 -26.62 -8.47 5.82
N TRP A 220 -25.39 -8.94 5.78
CA TRP A 220 -24.97 -9.95 4.78
C TRP A 220 -25.11 -11.39 5.28
N GLY A 221 -25.27 -11.61 6.55
CA GLY A 221 -25.25 -12.94 7.14
C GLY A 221 -26.25 -13.93 6.54
N ALA A 222 -27.47 -13.51 6.24
CA ALA A 222 -28.46 -14.36 5.62
C ALA A 222 -28.15 -14.67 4.15
N LEU A 223 -27.56 -13.70 3.44
CA LEU A 223 -27.15 -13.86 2.05
C LEU A 223 -25.89 -14.74 1.94
N GLU A 224 -24.93 -14.55 2.81
CA GLU A 224 -23.71 -15.38 2.89
C GLU A 224 -24.05 -16.84 3.21
N ALA A 225 -24.92 -17.08 4.17
CA ALA A 225 -25.39 -18.43 4.49
C ALA A 225 -26.07 -19.10 3.30
N SER A 226 -26.87 -18.36 2.53
CA SER A 226 -27.53 -18.85 1.31
C SER A 226 -26.54 -19.11 0.18
N LEU A 227 -25.60 -18.21 -0.05
CA LEU A 227 -24.57 -18.34 -1.09
C LEU A 227 -23.57 -19.46 -0.81
N LEU A 228 -23.31 -19.76 0.46
CA LEU A 228 -22.39 -20.81 0.89
C LEU A 228 -23.05 -22.16 1.10
N GLY A 229 -24.34 -22.28 0.73
CA GLY A 229 -25.08 -23.54 0.77
C GLY A 229 -25.38 -24.05 2.18
N THR A 230 -25.37 -23.18 3.19
CA THR A 230 -25.84 -23.54 4.53
C THR A 230 -27.37 -23.48 4.57
N PRO A 231 -28.06 -24.56 4.95
CA PRO A 231 -29.53 -24.51 5.03
C PRO A 231 -29.95 -23.50 6.11
N HIS A 232 -30.93 -22.69 5.77
CA HIS A 232 -31.62 -21.86 6.76
C HIS A 232 -32.27 -22.81 7.80
N VAL A 233 -31.87 -22.72 9.05
CA VAL A 233 -32.59 -23.31 10.17
C VAL A 233 -33.58 -22.30 10.69
#